data_a7e8433088cf9389e9fc6c7531135d33
#
_entry.id   a7e8433088cf9389e9fc6c7531135d33
#
_cell.length_a   1.000
_cell.length_b   1.000
_cell.length_c   1.000
_cell.angle_alpha   90.00
_cell.angle_beta   90.00
_cell.angle_gamma   90.00
#
_symmetry.space_group_name_H-M   'P 1'
#
loop_
_entity.id
_entity.type
_entity.pdbx_description
1 polymer ?
#
loop_
_entity_poly.entity_id
_entity_poly.type
_entity_poly.pdbx_seq_one_letter_code
_entity_poly.pdbx_strand_id
1 'polypeptide(L)'
;MIAPFGRGMSLVLALFVLIQASPAFIFPALACACCTNEGQRNVATVALDSGKRQEIESLRFGGKATLFTGEGDVEGKEGIATPSGTYKLSAKWLEDRLVLSFRDAAGHTGTLSLVRPATMSVFEVDPRNRPDRGHGPSLYKEWKLSAPAAGSGVFAPGVGPRQILTMIFQGGGNSCTSSIDFTHWTLVMQGPKANYTLFGDLVTAR
;
A
#
# COMPACT_ATOMS: atom_id res chain seq x y z
N MET A 1 55.88 78.35 23.87
CA MET A 1 56.92 77.49 23.20
C MET A 1 56.23 76.22 22.73
N ILE A 2 56.23 76.07 21.42
CA ILE A 2 56.25 74.84 20.63
C ILE A 2 55.18 73.74 20.87
N ALA A 3 54.22 73.67 19.97
CA ALA A 3 53.46 72.46 19.65
C ALA A 3 54.41 71.44 18.99
N PRO A 4 54.05 70.15 18.90
CA PRO A 4 53.52 69.68 17.64
C PRO A 4 52.48 68.54 17.69
N PHE A 5 51.61 68.59 16.72
CA PHE A 5 51.18 67.58 15.79
C PHE A 5 51.12 66.09 16.24
N GLY A 6 49.91 65.60 16.43
CA GLY A 6 49.60 64.18 16.45
C GLY A 6 48.73 63.77 15.29
N ARG A 7 49.27 62.89 14.51
CA ARG A 7 48.72 62.31 13.26
C ARG A 7 47.47 61.45 13.53
N GLY A 8 46.42 61.74 12.79
CA GLY A 8 45.25 60.88 12.73
C GLY A 8 45.56 59.56 12.01
N MET A 9 45.21 58.48 12.63
CA MET A 9 45.29 57.14 12.09
C MET A 9 43.88 56.69 11.74
N SER A 10 43.53 56.79 10.45
CA SER A 10 42.27 56.27 9.91
C SER A 10 42.24 54.77 10.05
N LEU A 11 41.36 54.28 10.90
CA LEU A 11 41.06 52.85 11.03
C LEU A 11 40.05 52.49 9.94
N VAL A 12 40.54 51.88 8.85
CA VAL A 12 39.71 51.29 7.80
C VAL A 12 39.13 49.96 8.37
N LEU A 13 37.88 50.01 8.76
CA LEU A 13 37.16 48.84 9.20
C LEU A 13 36.77 48.03 7.97
N ALA A 14 37.53 47.00 7.64
CA ALA A 14 37.20 46.02 6.60
C ALA A 14 36.10 45.10 7.10
N LEU A 15 34.89 45.37 6.69
CA LEU A 15 33.72 44.53 6.99
C LEU A 15 33.81 43.25 6.11
N PHE A 16 34.34 42.17 6.66
CA PHE A 16 34.28 40.85 6.04
C PHE A 16 32.84 40.30 6.18
N VAL A 17 32.06 40.48 5.13
CA VAL A 17 30.78 39.74 5.01
C VAL A 17 31.09 38.27 4.70
N LEU A 18 31.13 37.45 5.72
CA LEU A 18 31.12 35.99 5.58
C LEU A 18 29.74 35.57 5.10
N ILE A 19 29.60 35.42 3.78
CA ILE A 19 28.46 34.72 3.19
C ILE A 19 28.62 33.25 3.59
N GLN A 20 27.92 32.82 4.64
CA GLN A 20 27.76 31.42 4.98
C GLN A 20 26.86 30.79 3.89
N ALA A 21 27.47 30.16 2.92
CA ALA A 21 26.79 29.25 2.00
C ALA A 21 26.35 28.02 2.82
N SER A 22 25.18 28.10 3.42
CA SER A 22 24.51 26.94 3.97
C SER A 22 24.28 25.94 2.84
N PRO A 23 24.79 24.69 2.91
CA PRO A 23 24.39 23.69 1.96
C PRO A 23 22.89 23.50 2.10
N ALA A 24 22.13 23.99 1.13
CA ALA A 24 20.72 23.64 1.00
C ALA A 24 20.68 22.12 0.82
N PHE A 25 20.39 21.40 1.89
CA PHE A 25 20.00 20.01 1.80
C PHE A 25 18.73 19.99 0.95
N ILE A 26 18.89 19.76 -0.34
CA ILE A 26 17.79 19.43 -1.24
C ILE A 26 17.35 18.03 -0.80
N PHE A 27 16.48 17.96 0.21
CA PHE A 27 15.70 16.76 0.41
C PHE A 27 14.92 16.56 -0.89
N PRO A 28 15.04 15.39 -1.55
CA PRO A 28 14.12 15.11 -2.64
C PRO A 28 12.72 15.25 -2.02
N ALA A 29 11.98 16.25 -2.50
CA ALA A 29 10.56 16.33 -2.20
C ALA A 29 10.01 14.98 -2.69
N LEU A 30 9.65 14.11 -1.75
CA LEU A 30 8.86 12.93 -2.07
C LEU A 30 7.61 13.51 -2.73
N ALA A 31 7.56 13.44 -4.06
CA ALA A 31 6.45 13.92 -4.84
C ALA A 31 5.22 13.21 -4.25
N CYS A 32 4.36 13.97 -3.60
CA CYS A 32 3.10 13.48 -3.15
C CYS A 32 2.39 12.91 -4.38
N ALA A 33 1.81 11.72 -4.27
CA ALA A 33 1.09 11.08 -5.37
C ALA A 33 0.04 12.00 -6.00
N CYS A 34 -0.52 12.92 -5.21
CA CYS A 34 -1.38 14.00 -5.68
C CYS A 34 -0.71 14.98 -6.67
N CYS A 35 0.60 14.91 -6.85
CA CYS A 35 1.36 15.71 -7.81
C CYS A 35 1.78 14.91 -9.04
N THR A 36 1.21 13.72 -9.26
CA THR A 36 1.53 12.85 -10.39
C THR A 36 1.00 13.44 -11.68
N ASN A 37 1.83 13.46 -12.72
CA ASN A 37 1.37 13.77 -14.05
C ASN A 37 0.42 12.67 -14.57
N GLU A 38 -0.49 13.04 -15.43
CA GLU A 38 -1.42 12.13 -16.09
C GLU A 38 -0.71 10.91 -16.69
N GLY A 39 -1.24 9.71 -16.44
CA GLY A 39 -0.70 8.46 -16.94
C GLY A 39 0.64 8.03 -16.32
N GLN A 40 1.26 8.87 -15.50
CA GLN A 40 2.49 8.51 -14.81
C GLN A 40 2.21 7.46 -13.74
N ARG A 41 2.89 6.32 -13.86
CA ARG A 41 2.81 5.22 -12.90
C ARG A 41 3.92 5.35 -11.87
N ASN A 42 3.55 5.41 -10.61
CA ASN A 42 4.48 5.44 -9.49
C ASN A 42 4.41 4.12 -8.74
N VAL A 43 5.55 3.46 -8.59
CA VAL A 43 5.70 2.23 -7.81
C VAL A 43 6.79 2.45 -6.79
N ALA A 44 6.50 2.15 -5.53
CA ALA A 44 7.47 2.23 -4.45
C ALA A 44 7.32 1.05 -3.50
N THR A 45 8.44 0.66 -2.87
CA THR A 45 8.42 -0.23 -1.71
C THR A 45 8.68 0.64 -0.48
N VAL A 46 7.77 0.61 0.47
CA VAL A 46 7.83 1.43 1.68
C VAL A 46 7.82 0.55 2.92
N ALA A 47 8.41 1.04 4.01
CA ALA A 47 8.30 0.38 5.30
C ALA A 47 6.85 0.37 5.79
N LEU A 48 6.43 -0.75 6.36
CA LEU A 48 5.15 -0.85 7.04
C LEU A 48 5.31 -0.35 8.49
N ASP A 49 5.47 0.97 8.63
CA ASP A 49 5.60 1.64 9.92
C ASP A 49 4.30 1.62 10.74
N SER A 50 4.31 2.21 11.93
CA SER A 50 3.15 2.25 12.83
C SER A 50 1.97 2.98 12.23
N GLY A 51 2.18 4.08 11.48
CA GLY A 51 1.12 4.85 10.82
C GLY A 51 0.44 4.02 9.73
N LYS A 52 1.21 3.42 8.84
CA LYS A 52 0.69 2.56 7.77
C LYS A 52 0.00 1.31 8.32
N ARG A 53 0.51 0.74 9.40
CA ARG A 53 -0.18 -0.37 10.10
C ARG A 53 -1.54 0.05 10.59
N GLN A 54 -1.64 1.17 11.29
CA GLN A 54 -2.90 1.69 11.81
C GLN A 54 -3.92 1.94 10.69
N GLU A 55 -3.48 2.51 9.57
CA GLU A 55 -4.33 2.72 8.41
C GLU A 55 -4.88 1.40 7.86
N ILE A 56 -4.02 0.38 7.65
CA ILE A 56 -4.44 -0.94 7.13
C ILE A 56 -5.35 -1.66 8.14
N GLU A 57 -5.06 -1.60 9.43
CA GLU A 57 -5.86 -2.22 10.49
C GLU A 57 -7.23 -1.54 10.68
N SER A 58 -7.36 -0.28 10.25
CA SER A 58 -8.64 0.43 10.25
C SER A 58 -9.58 -0.01 9.13
N LEU A 59 -9.07 -0.64 8.07
CA LEU A 59 -9.88 -1.13 6.96
C LEU A 59 -10.85 -2.21 7.44
N ARG A 60 -12.08 -2.12 6.99
CA ARG A 60 -13.15 -3.06 7.33
C ARG A 60 -13.53 -3.86 6.10
N PHE A 61 -13.42 -5.17 6.20
CA PHE A 61 -13.80 -6.08 5.12
C PHE A 61 -15.31 -6.26 5.08
N GLY A 62 -15.89 -6.26 3.89
CA GLY A 62 -17.26 -6.70 3.67
C GLY A 62 -17.42 -8.18 4.00
N GLY A 63 -18.65 -8.58 4.34
CA GLY A 63 -18.95 -9.95 4.78
C GLY A 63 -18.96 -11.01 3.67
N LYS A 64 -18.51 -10.70 2.46
CA LYS A 64 -18.54 -11.60 1.30
C LYS A 64 -17.21 -11.61 0.57
N ALA A 65 -16.78 -12.79 0.14
CA ALA A 65 -15.67 -13.01 -0.76
C ALA A 65 -16.13 -13.80 -2.00
N THR A 66 -15.64 -13.45 -3.17
CA THR A 66 -15.87 -14.15 -4.42
C THR A 66 -14.59 -14.81 -4.88
N LEU A 67 -14.67 -16.07 -5.27
CA LEU A 67 -13.55 -16.84 -5.84
C LEU A 67 -13.50 -16.65 -7.35
N PHE A 68 -12.30 -16.39 -7.86
CA PHE A 68 -11.99 -16.39 -9.29
C PHE A 68 -10.81 -17.31 -9.55
N THR A 69 -10.95 -18.21 -10.50
CA THR A 69 -9.99 -19.27 -10.84
C THR A 69 -9.50 -19.21 -12.28
N GLY A 70 -9.75 -18.10 -12.99
CA GLY A 70 -9.50 -17.98 -14.43
C GLY A 70 -10.69 -18.39 -15.30
N GLU A 71 -10.62 -18.09 -16.59
CA GLU A 71 -11.65 -18.47 -17.54
C GLU A 71 -11.51 -19.97 -17.91
N GLY A 72 -12.51 -20.76 -17.53
CA GLY A 72 -12.69 -22.13 -18.02
C GLY A 72 -11.72 -23.16 -17.47
N ASP A 73 -10.84 -22.82 -16.56
CA ASP A 73 -9.74 -23.68 -16.19
C ASP A 73 -9.98 -24.40 -14.86
N VAL A 74 -9.94 -25.73 -14.92
CA VAL A 74 -10.03 -26.61 -13.76
C VAL A 74 -8.79 -26.45 -12.87
N GLU A 75 -7.65 -26.09 -13.45
CA GLU A 75 -6.37 -25.90 -12.75
C GLU A 75 -6.41 -24.74 -11.74
N GLY A 76 -7.19 -23.68 -12.00
CA GLY A 76 -7.37 -22.57 -11.07
C GLY A 76 -8.02 -22.94 -9.75
N LYS A 77 -8.58 -24.14 -9.62
CA LYS A 77 -9.20 -24.67 -8.39
C LYS A 77 -8.29 -25.57 -7.59
N GLU A 78 -7.10 -25.85 -8.09
CA GLU A 78 -6.11 -26.61 -7.35
C GLU A 78 -5.82 -25.95 -6.01
N GLY A 79 -5.68 -26.76 -4.98
CA GLY A 79 -5.41 -26.29 -3.64
C GLY A 79 -6.63 -25.84 -2.83
N ILE A 80 -7.86 -26.01 -3.38
CA ILE A 80 -9.12 -25.82 -2.63
C ILE A 80 -9.88 -27.13 -2.61
N ALA A 81 -10.07 -27.71 -1.41
CA ALA A 81 -10.69 -29.04 -1.27
C ALA A 81 -12.14 -29.05 -1.78
N THR A 82 -12.92 -28.02 -1.45
CA THR A 82 -14.32 -27.86 -1.88
C THR A 82 -14.52 -26.42 -2.36
N PRO A 83 -14.17 -26.12 -3.64
CA PRO A 83 -14.28 -24.77 -4.16
C PRO A 83 -15.74 -24.31 -4.25
N SER A 84 -15.98 -23.06 -3.89
CA SER A 84 -17.27 -22.39 -4.01
C SER A 84 -17.08 -21.03 -4.69
N GLY A 85 -18.02 -20.62 -5.52
CA GLY A 85 -17.96 -19.31 -6.18
C GLY A 85 -18.04 -18.13 -5.20
N THR A 86 -18.63 -18.34 -4.01
CA THR A 86 -18.76 -17.29 -2.99
C THR A 86 -18.63 -17.86 -1.58
N TYR A 87 -18.12 -17.05 -0.68
CA TYR A 87 -17.95 -17.34 0.73
C TYR A 87 -18.50 -16.18 1.59
N LYS A 88 -19.05 -16.51 2.75
CA LYS A 88 -19.15 -15.55 3.85
C LYS A 88 -17.75 -15.33 4.40
N LEU A 89 -17.38 -14.07 4.62
CA LEU A 89 -16.06 -13.67 5.08
C LEU A 89 -16.14 -13.02 6.46
N SER A 90 -15.17 -13.36 7.31
CA SER A 90 -14.82 -12.61 8.51
C SER A 90 -13.31 -12.38 8.49
N ALA A 91 -12.88 -11.14 8.68
CA ALA A 91 -11.48 -10.75 8.68
C ALA A 91 -11.10 -10.14 10.03
N LYS A 92 -9.95 -10.51 10.55
CA LYS A 92 -9.43 -10.00 11.82
C LYS A 92 -7.93 -9.78 11.74
N TRP A 93 -7.48 -8.59 12.13
CA TRP A 93 -6.08 -8.32 12.42
C TRP A 93 -5.74 -8.86 13.83
N LEU A 94 -4.72 -9.69 13.88
CA LEU A 94 -4.01 -10.08 15.09
C LEU A 94 -2.70 -9.27 15.16
N GLU A 95 -1.96 -9.43 16.25
CA GLU A 95 -0.72 -8.67 16.46
C GLU A 95 0.26 -8.78 15.28
N ASP A 96 0.47 -9.98 14.75
CA ASP A 96 1.46 -10.29 13.72
C ASP A 96 0.88 -10.65 12.35
N ARG A 97 -0.46 -10.76 12.20
CA ARG A 97 -1.07 -11.27 10.98
C ARG A 97 -2.51 -10.84 10.74
N LEU A 98 -2.92 -10.85 9.48
CA LEU A 98 -4.31 -10.83 9.06
C LEU A 98 -4.82 -12.28 8.97
N VAL A 99 -5.94 -12.58 9.60
CA VAL A 99 -6.66 -13.86 9.47
C VAL A 99 -7.99 -13.62 8.78
N LEU A 100 -8.20 -14.35 7.69
CA LEU A 100 -9.43 -14.35 6.90
C LEU A 100 -10.10 -15.71 7.09
N SER A 101 -11.33 -15.72 7.59
CA SER A 101 -12.14 -16.93 7.81
C SER A 101 -13.28 -16.97 6.80
N PHE A 102 -13.40 -18.07 6.11
CA PHE A 102 -14.33 -18.28 5.02
C PHE A 102 -15.32 -19.38 5.35
N ARG A 103 -16.57 -19.23 4.91
CA ARG A 103 -17.61 -20.27 4.97
C ARG A 103 -18.44 -20.23 3.70
N ASP A 104 -18.58 -21.36 3.01
CA ASP A 104 -19.46 -21.48 1.85
C ASP A 104 -20.94 -21.74 2.25
N ALA A 105 -21.82 -21.84 1.26
CA ALA A 105 -23.24 -22.07 1.49
C ALA A 105 -23.54 -23.50 2.02
N ALA A 106 -22.65 -24.46 1.75
CA ALA A 106 -22.75 -25.84 2.23
C ALA A 106 -22.22 -26.00 3.67
N GLY A 107 -21.62 -24.93 4.24
CA GLY A 107 -21.06 -24.93 5.59
C GLY A 107 -19.59 -25.33 5.68
N HIS A 108 -18.92 -25.62 4.58
CA HIS A 108 -17.46 -25.88 4.59
C HIS A 108 -16.72 -24.60 5.00
N THR A 109 -15.69 -24.77 5.80
CA THR A 109 -14.92 -23.65 6.34
C THR A 109 -13.45 -23.76 6.00
N GLY A 110 -12.79 -22.63 5.95
CA GLY A 110 -11.34 -22.54 5.83
C GLY A 110 -10.82 -21.18 6.27
N THR A 111 -9.53 -21.13 6.52
CA THR A 111 -8.84 -19.88 6.85
C THR A 111 -7.66 -19.68 5.92
N LEU A 112 -7.39 -18.42 5.60
CA LEU A 112 -6.11 -17.97 5.03
C LEU A 112 -5.53 -16.94 5.98
N SER A 113 -4.22 -16.99 6.20
CA SER A 113 -3.56 -16.00 7.04
C SER A 113 -2.29 -15.47 6.37
N LEU A 114 -2.11 -14.17 6.46
CA LEU A 114 -0.99 -13.42 5.94
C LEU A 114 -0.21 -12.82 7.10
N VAL A 115 1.00 -13.33 7.32
CA VAL A 115 1.93 -12.72 8.29
C VAL A 115 2.26 -11.32 7.83
N ARG A 116 2.27 -10.38 8.76
CA ARG A 116 2.57 -8.98 8.46
C ARG A 116 4.00 -8.83 7.95
N PRO A 117 4.22 -8.38 6.69
CA PRO A 117 5.55 -8.14 6.18
C PRO A 117 6.14 -6.86 6.78
N ALA A 118 7.46 -6.70 6.71
CA ALA A 118 8.14 -5.48 7.15
C ALA A 118 7.93 -4.31 6.17
N THR A 119 7.63 -4.62 4.92
CA THR A 119 7.45 -3.65 3.84
C THR A 119 6.18 -3.94 3.06
N MET A 120 5.69 -2.95 2.36
CA MET A 120 4.59 -3.08 1.40
C MET A 120 4.95 -2.40 0.07
N SER A 121 4.35 -2.86 -1.02
CA SER A 121 4.41 -2.17 -2.30
C SER A 121 3.24 -1.20 -2.42
N VAL A 122 3.54 0.00 -2.88
CA VAL A 122 2.56 1.05 -3.19
C VAL A 122 2.59 1.29 -4.69
N PHE A 123 1.42 1.30 -5.31
CA PHE A 123 1.24 1.70 -6.70
C PHE A 123 0.22 2.82 -6.79
N GLU A 124 0.52 3.81 -7.63
CA GLU A 124 -0.36 4.94 -7.86
C GLU A 124 -0.27 5.37 -9.32
N VAL A 125 -1.41 5.75 -9.89
CA VAL A 125 -1.50 6.32 -11.23
C VAL A 125 -2.69 7.28 -11.31
N ASP A 126 -2.50 8.39 -12.01
CA ASP A 126 -3.62 9.22 -12.47
C ASP A 126 -4.07 8.68 -13.84
N PRO A 127 -5.18 7.94 -13.93
CA PRO A 127 -5.61 7.29 -15.16
C PRO A 127 -6.26 8.23 -16.17
N ARG A 128 -6.40 9.51 -15.85
CA ARG A 128 -6.99 10.49 -16.79
C ARG A 128 -6.15 10.58 -18.04
N ASN A 129 -6.78 10.64 -19.17
CA ASN A 129 -6.14 10.80 -20.47
C ASN A 129 -6.49 12.16 -21.14
N ARG A 130 -7.05 13.10 -20.37
CA ARG A 130 -7.45 14.42 -20.85
C ARG A 130 -7.26 15.45 -19.74
N PRO A 131 -6.36 16.42 -19.90
CA PRO A 131 -6.02 17.41 -18.87
C PRO A 131 -7.14 18.38 -18.54
N ASP A 132 -8.18 18.47 -19.38
CA ASP A 132 -9.31 19.41 -19.28
C ASP A 132 -10.51 18.87 -18.48
N ARG A 133 -10.43 17.64 -17.97
CA ARG A 133 -11.54 17.02 -17.23
C ARG A 133 -11.27 16.97 -15.73
N GLY A 134 -11.85 17.90 -15.03
CA GLY A 134 -12.00 17.87 -13.56
C GLY A 134 -10.95 18.65 -12.79
N HIS A 135 -11.22 18.85 -11.51
CA HIS A 135 -10.39 19.57 -10.56
C HIS A 135 -9.48 18.58 -9.82
N GLY A 136 -8.19 18.60 -10.15
CA GLY A 136 -7.18 17.79 -9.49
C GLY A 136 -7.11 16.31 -9.94
N PRO A 137 -6.07 15.59 -9.53
CA PRO A 137 -5.86 14.20 -9.89
C PRO A 137 -6.92 13.29 -9.28
N SER A 138 -7.38 12.28 -10.03
CA SER A 138 -8.18 11.18 -9.50
C SER A 138 -7.31 9.93 -9.54
N LEU A 139 -6.58 9.70 -8.45
CA LEU A 139 -5.61 8.62 -8.38
C LEU A 139 -6.28 7.27 -8.23
N TYR A 140 -5.85 6.29 -9.02
CA TYR A 140 -6.00 4.90 -8.69
C TYR A 140 -4.80 4.47 -7.85
N LYS A 141 -5.06 3.76 -6.75
CA LYS A 141 -4.05 3.36 -5.76
C LYS A 141 -4.17 1.88 -5.42
N GLU A 142 -3.01 1.25 -5.18
CA GLU A 142 -2.94 -0.10 -4.62
C GLU A 142 -1.87 -0.16 -3.52
N TRP A 143 -2.19 -0.83 -2.43
CA TRP A 143 -1.23 -1.26 -1.41
C TRP A 143 -1.18 -2.77 -1.38
N LYS A 144 0.03 -3.36 -1.51
CA LYS A 144 0.22 -4.81 -1.59
C LYS A 144 1.07 -5.31 -0.44
N LEU A 145 0.55 -6.29 0.27
CA LEU A 145 1.23 -7.03 1.32
C LEU A 145 1.43 -8.47 0.84
N SER A 146 2.66 -8.96 0.81
CA SER A 146 2.97 -10.33 0.36
C SER A 146 3.72 -11.08 1.45
N ALA A 147 3.32 -12.32 1.70
CA ALA A 147 3.98 -13.22 2.65
C ALA A 147 3.77 -14.68 2.23
N PRO A 148 4.56 -15.62 2.79
CA PRO A 148 4.29 -17.05 2.64
C PRO A 148 2.86 -17.38 3.06
N ALA A 149 2.22 -18.23 2.26
CA ALA A 149 0.83 -18.61 2.48
C ALA A 149 0.70 -19.56 3.66
N ALA A 150 -0.26 -19.27 4.53
CA ALA A 150 -0.73 -20.19 5.57
C ALA A 150 -2.26 -20.28 5.51
N GLY A 151 -2.80 -21.47 5.79
CA GLY A 151 -4.24 -21.69 5.73
C GLY A 151 -4.66 -23.04 6.30
N SER A 152 -5.97 -23.20 6.46
CA SER A 152 -6.57 -24.41 7.00
C SER A 152 -7.93 -24.69 6.37
N GLY A 153 -8.53 -25.84 6.73
CA GLY A 153 -9.83 -26.25 6.21
C GLY A 153 -9.79 -26.42 4.70
N VAL A 154 -10.76 -25.86 3.98
CA VAL A 154 -10.85 -26.01 2.51
C VAL A 154 -9.62 -25.49 1.76
N PHE A 155 -8.82 -24.62 2.34
CA PHE A 155 -7.62 -24.05 1.74
C PHE A 155 -6.32 -24.80 2.10
N ALA A 156 -6.38 -25.78 3.02
CA ALA A 156 -5.20 -26.53 3.46
C ALA A 156 -4.42 -27.20 2.32
N PRO A 157 -5.03 -27.80 1.28
CA PRO A 157 -4.30 -28.44 0.19
C PRO A 157 -3.41 -27.47 -0.60
N GLY A 158 -3.83 -26.19 -0.70
CA GLY A 158 -3.15 -25.15 -1.45
C GLY A 158 -1.97 -24.49 -0.74
N VAL A 159 -1.75 -24.75 0.56
CA VAL A 159 -0.64 -24.14 1.29
C VAL A 159 0.60 -25.02 1.26
N GLY A 160 1.77 -24.41 1.38
CA GLY A 160 3.05 -25.13 1.42
C GLY A 160 4.24 -24.27 1.03
N PRO A 161 5.43 -24.86 0.94
CA PRO A 161 6.63 -24.15 0.54
C PRO A 161 6.46 -23.45 -0.80
N ARG A 162 6.93 -22.22 -0.92
CA ARG A 162 6.87 -21.37 -2.13
C ARG A 162 5.45 -20.94 -2.56
N GLN A 163 4.42 -21.15 -1.73
CA GLN A 163 3.13 -20.52 -1.91
C GLN A 163 3.17 -19.13 -1.30
N ILE A 164 2.77 -18.15 -2.08
CA ILE A 164 2.72 -16.74 -1.65
C ILE A 164 1.26 -16.29 -1.63
N LEU A 165 0.92 -15.62 -0.57
CA LEU A 165 -0.34 -14.93 -0.42
C LEU A 165 -0.09 -13.43 -0.52
N THR A 166 -0.77 -12.77 -1.44
CA THR A 166 -0.68 -11.33 -1.64
C THR A 166 -2.04 -10.69 -1.40
N MET A 167 -2.14 -9.85 -0.37
CA MET A 167 -3.29 -8.99 -0.13
C MET A 167 -3.08 -7.67 -0.85
N ILE A 168 -4.05 -7.24 -1.63
CA ILE A 168 -4.07 -5.97 -2.36
C ILE A 168 -5.28 -5.18 -1.88
N PHE A 169 -5.05 -4.00 -1.32
CA PHE A 169 -6.07 -3.00 -1.05
C PHE A 169 -6.05 -1.99 -2.19
N GLN A 170 -7.21 -1.67 -2.75
CA GLN A 170 -7.29 -0.85 -3.95
C GLN A 170 -8.50 0.07 -3.95
N GLY A 171 -8.36 1.21 -4.63
CA GLY A 171 -9.41 2.19 -4.79
C GLY A 171 -8.97 3.42 -5.55
N GLY A 172 -9.87 4.36 -5.71
CA GLY A 172 -9.61 5.62 -6.40
C GLY A 172 -10.11 6.82 -5.61
N GLY A 173 -9.32 7.88 -5.60
CA GLY A 173 -9.66 9.12 -4.91
C GLY A 173 -8.47 10.08 -4.85
N ASN A 174 -8.67 11.21 -4.18
CA ASN A 174 -7.70 12.30 -4.12
C ASN A 174 -6.95 12.39 -2.77
N SER A 175 -7.14 11.41 -1.88
CA SER A 175 -6.49 11.37 -0.57
C SER A 175 -5.11 10.72 -0.68
N CYS A 176 -4.19 11.36 -1.34
CA CYS A 176 -2.82 10.97 -1.66
C CYS A 176 -2.35 9.64 -1.04
N THR A 177 -1.59 9.68 0.03
CA THR A 177 -0.99 8.50 0.67
C THR A 177 -1.90 7.78 1.67
N SER A 178 -3.19 8.13 1.74
CA SER A 178 -4.15 7.58 2.71
C SER A 178 -4.89 6.36 2.16
N SER A 179 -5.27 5.46 3.06
CA SER A 179 -6.09 4.29 2.77
C SER A 179 -7.60 4.59 2.68
N ILE A 180 -8.02 5.83 2.95
CA ILE A 180 -9.44 6.22 3.01
C ILE A 180 -10.21 6.00 1.69
N ASP A 181 -9.48 6.05 0.57
CA ASP A 181 -10.05 5.84 -0.76
C ASP A 181 -10.14 4.36 -1.18
N PHE A 182 -9.69 3.44 -0.34
CA PHE A 182 -9.79 2.02 -0.66
C PHE A 182 -11.22 1.52 -0.51
N THR A 183 -11.70 0.89 -1.57
CA THR A 183 -13.08 0.38 -1.66
C THR A 183 -13.13 -1.13 -1.88
N HIS A 184 -12.02 -1.73 -2.33
CA HIS A 184 -11.95 -3.14 -2.67
C HIS A 184 -10.68 -3.79 -2.11
N TRP A 185 -10.73 -5.08 -1.96
CA TRP A 185 -9.57 -5.91 -1.67
C TRP A 185 -9.51 -7.10 -2.62
N THR A 186 -8.31 -7.54 -2.91
CA THR A 186 -8.02 -8.74 -3.68
C THR A 186 -6.96 -9.56 -2.95
N LEU A 187 -7.18 -10.85 -2.83
CA LEU A 187 -6.26 -11.79 -2.22
C LEU A 187 -5.83 -12.81 -3.27
N VAL A 188 -4.56 -12.75 -3.66
CA VAL A 188 -3.98 -13.64 -4.68
C VAL A 188 -3.20 -14.74 -3.99
N MET A 189 -3.57 -15.99 -4.23
CA MET A 189 -2.77 -17.17 -3.93
C MET A 189 -1.99 -17.54 -5.17
N GLN A 190 -0.67 -17.64 -5.06
CA GLN A 190 0.19 -17.98 -6.19
C GLN A 190 1.33 -18.91 -5.78
N GLY A 191 1.56 -19.95 -6.57
CA GLY A 191 2.66 -20.89 -6.35
C GLY A 191 2.39 -22.26 -6.96
N PRO A 192 3.25 -23.26 -6.66
CA PRO A 192 3.18 -24.55 -7.31
C PRO A 192 1.99 -25.42 -6.91
N LYS A 193 1.29 -25.12 -5.80
CA LYS A 193 0.18 -25.93 -5.29
C LYS A 193 -1.19 -25.32 -5.54
N ALA A 194 -1.26 -24.01 -5.69
CA ALA A 194 -2.52 -23.31 -5.86
C ALA A 194 -2.31 -21.99 -6.60
N ASN A 195 -3.26 -21.66 -7.46
CA ASN A 195 -3.30 -20.38 -8.15
C ASN A 195 -4.76 -19.95 -8.28
N TYR A 196 -5.20 -19.02 -7.43
CA TYR A 196 -6.55 -18.49 -7.43
C TYR A 196 -6.58 -17.09 -6.80
N THR A 197 -7.67 -16.40 -7.03
CA THR A 197 -7.92 -15.07 -6.48
C THR A 197 -9.24 -15.04 -5.73
N LEU A 198 -9.23 -14.41 -4.57
CA LEU A 198 -10.43 -14.04 -3.82
C LEU A 198 -10.52 -12.52 -3.79
N PHE A 199 -11.72 -11.98 -3.95
CA PHE A 199 -11.92 -10.54 -3.91
C PHE A 199 -13.25 -10.17 -3.24
N GLY A 200 -13.34 -8.94 -2.80
CA GLY A 200 -14.51 -8.38 -2.17
C GLY A 200 -14.37 -6.89 -1.88
N ASP A 201 -15.36 -6.36 -1.20
CA ASP A 201 -15.46 -4.95 -0.89
C ASP A 201 -14.87 -4.62 0.47
N LEU A 202 -14.36 -3.41 0.60
CA LEU A 202 -14.09 -2.76 1.89
C LEU A 202 -15.30 -1.90 2.25
N VAL A 203 -15.66 -1.94 3.52
CA VAL A 203 -16.74 -1.10 4.06
C VAL A 203 -16.12 0.18 4.58
N THR A 204 -16.52 1.32 4.03
CA THR A 204 -16.09 2.62 4.55
C THR A 204 -16.62 2.76 5.97
N ALA A 205 -15.73 3.01 6.94
CA ALA A 205 -16.16 3.41 8.28
C ALA A 205 -16.88 4.77 8.15
N ARG A 206 -18.18 4.75 8.40
CA ARG A 206 -18.99 5.98 8.48
C ARG A 206 -18.79 6.64 9.84
#